data_a0b174e7fe2ea8c4fdae50c042a3b52e
#
_entry.id   a0b174e7fe2ea8c4fdae50c042a3b52e
#
_cell.length_a   1.000
_cell.length_b   1.000
_cell.length_c   1.000
_cell.angle_alpha   90.00
_cell.angle_beta   90.00
_cell.angle_gamma   90.00
#
_symmetry.space_group_name_H-M   'P 1'
#
loop_
_entity.id
_entity.type
_entity.pdbx_description
1 polymer ?
#
loop_
_entity_poly.entity_id
_entity_poly.type
_entity_poly.pdbx_seq_one_letter_code
_entity_poly.pdbx_strand_id
1 'polypeptide(L)'
;AKGIDKSFGDLTVVKGFSTRIQRGDRVGLVGPNGAGKTTLLKMLTGELAPDAGSVRLGVNLEIATLDQKREAVDPAETLAHYLTDGRGENLLVNGEQRHVVSYMKDFLFKPEQARTPVRELSGGERARLLLARVLARPANLLVLDEPTNDLDMETLELLQELVAGFSGTVILVSHDRDFLDRTVTSVIAPEGNGRWIEYAGGYSDMLAQRGGSKLEDRKARSKAEAAEASPKAEQAAPKGPAKKLSFKQKFALDSLPKKIEAVTASIARLENNIADPAFYERDPVSFQKTIAALDKERTTLAALEEEWLELEILREEMEG
;
A
#
# COMPACT_ATOMS: atom_id res chain seq x y z
N ALA A 1 10.10 1.03 17.77
CA ALA A 1 9.21 0.04 18.37
C ALA A 1 10.01 -1.16 18.86
N LYS A 2 9.63 -1.71 20.02
CA LYS A 2 10.30 -2.89 20.61
C LYS A 2 9.25 -3.90 21.08
N GLY A 3 9.20 -5.06 20.42
CA GLY A 3 8.34 -6.19 20.78
C GLY A 3 6.88 -5.82 20.93
N ILE A 4 6.35 -4.99 20.02
CA ILE A 4 4.98 -4.51 20.12
C ILE A 4 3.98 -5.59 19.70
N ASP A 5 2.90 -5.69 20.49
CA ASP A 5 1.76 -6.56 20.21
C ASP A 5 0.49 -5.73 20.12
N LYS A 6 -0.45 -6.16 19.26
CA LYS A 6 -1.79 -5.59 19.18
C LYS A 6 -2.81 -6.62 18.72
N SER A 7 -3.90 -6.72 19.48
CA SER A 7 -5.03 -7.59 19.16
C SER A 7 -6.36 -6.85 19.31
N PHE A 8 -7.35 -7.28 18.56
CA PHE A 8 -8.74 -6.81 18.66
C PHE A 8 -9.62 -8.05 18.84
N GLY A 9 -10.08 -8.29 20.06
CA GLY A 9 -10.72 -9.56 20.42
C GLY A 9 -9.78 -10.73 20.14
N ASP A 10 -10.23 -11.71 19.37
CA ASP A 10 -9.44 -12.90 19.02
C ASP A 10 -8.46 -12.67 17.84
N LEU A 11 -8.55 -11.51 17.18
CA LEU A 11 -7.70 -11.20 16.03
C LEU A 11 -6.39 -10.54 16.47
N THR A 12 -5.29 -11.28 16.34
CA THR A 12 -3.95 -10.71 16.54
C THR A 12 -3.48 -10.02 15.25
N VAL A 13 -3.30 -8.71 15.31
CA VAL A 13 -2.92 -7.85 14.16
C VAL A 13 -1.41 -7.64 14.10
N VAL A 14 -0.77 -7.46 15.27
CA VAL A 14 0.68 -7.31 15.37
C VAL A 14 1.18 -8.17 16.52
N LYS A 15 2.27 -8.94 16.29
CA LYS A 15 2.85 -9.86 17.28
C LYS A 15 4.36 -9.74 17.33
N GLY A 16 4.88 -9.25 18.46
CA GLY A 16 6.32 -9.20 18.76
C GLY A 16 7.12 -8.34 17.78
N PHE A 17 6.49 -7.38 17.09
CA PHE A 17 7.17 -6.60 16.06
C PHE A 17 8.15 -5.59 16.66
N SER A 18 9.34 -5.52 16.07
CA SER A 18 10.37 -4.55 16.45
C SER A 18 10.97 -3.93 15.20
N THR A 19 11.06 -2.60 15.20
CA THR A 19 11.73 -1.83 14.15
C THR A 19 12.30 -0.55 14.69
N ARG A 20 13.26 0.03 13.97
CA ARG A 20 13.85 1.32 14.28
C ARG A 20 13.91 2.17 13.03
N ILE A 21 13.00 3.12 12.92
CA ILE A 21 12.96 4.11 11.84
C ILE A 21 13.85 5.28 12.22
N GLN A 22 14.79 5.64 11.38
CA GLN A 22 15.75 6.72 11.57
C GLN A 22 15.34 7.96 10.74
N ARG A 23 15.93 9.09 11.06
CA ARG A 23 15.72 10.29 10.26
C ARG A 23 16.22 10.08 8.84
N GLY A 24 15.40 10.45 7.86
CA GLY A 24 15.71 10.30 6.43
C GLY A 24 15.32 8.94 5.85
N ASP A 25 14.87 7.98 6.68
CA ASP A 25 14.36 6.70 6.17
C ASP A 25 13.08 6.90 5.36
N ARG A 26 12.91 6.08 4.34
CA ARG A 26 11.69 5.97 3.54
C ARG A 26 11.17 4.56 3.66
N VAL A 27 10.11 4.40 4.46
CA VAL A 27 9.58 3.09 4.86
C VAL A 27 8.24 2.85 4.19
N GLY A 28 8.14 1.80 3.40
CA GLY A 28 6.88 1.33 2.81
C GLY A 28 6.16 0.34 3.74
N LEU A 29 4.85 0.51 3.96
CA LEU A 29 3.99 -0.50 4.57
C LEU A 29 3.14 -1.14 3.47
N VAL A 30 3.30 -2.44 3.28
CA VAL A 30 2.59 -3.20 2.25
C VAL A 30 1.80 -4.35 2.86
N GLY A 31 0.85 -4.87 2.10
CA GLY A 31 0.05 -6.03 2.51
C GLY A 31 -1.40 -5.90 2.09
N PRO A 32 -2.17 -7.00 2.10
CA PRO A 32 -3.57 -7.01 1.69
C PRO A 32 -4.44 -6.11 2.57
N ASN A 33 -5.63 -5.79 2.07
CA ASN A 33 -6.61 -5.05 2.86
C ASN A 33 -7.01 -5.88 4.09
N GLY A 34 -7.12 -5.20 5.24
CA GLY A 34 -7.39 -5.87 6.51
C GLY A 34 -6.18 -6.48 7.22
N ALA A 35 -4.97 -6.47 6.62
CA ALA A 35 -3.77 -7.02 7.25
C ALA A 35 -3.31 -6.25 8.50
N GLY A 36 -3.86 -5.05 8.76
CA GLY A 36 -3.49 -4.23 9.92
C GLY A 36 -2.49 -3.12 9.62
N LYS A 37 -2.28 -2.73 8.35
CA LYS A 37 -1.37 -1.63 7.96
C LYS A 37 -1.65 -0.35 8.73
N THR A 38 -2.90 0.12 8.73
CA THR A 38 -3.32 1.34 9.45
C THR A 38 -3.14 1.20 10.97
N THR A 39 -3.36 0.00 11.53
CA THR A 39 -3.12 -0.27 12.96
C THR A 39 -1.64 -0.15 13.29
N LEU A 40 -0.77 -0.77 12.50
CA LEU A 40 0.67 -0.68 12.69
C LEU A 40 1.16 0.76 12.50
N LEU A 41 0.70 1.46 11.46
CA LEU A 41 1.00 2.87 11.21
C LEU A 41 0.66 3.73 12.43
N LYS A 42 -0.55 3.62 12.97
CA LYS A 42 -0.99 4.37 14.16
C LYS A 42 -0.18 4.05 15.41
N MET A 43 0.31 2.83 15.56
CA MET A 43 1.23 2.50 16.66
C MET A 43 2.60 3.14 16.45
N LEU A 44 3.13 3.11 15.23
CA LEU A 44 4.42 3.71 14.90
C LEU A 44 4.41 5.24 15.03
N THR A 45 3.28 5.89 14.77
CA THR A 45 3.09 7.35 14.93
C THR A 45 2.69 7.75 16.34
N GLY A 46 2.38 6.78 17.23
CA GLY A 46 1.99 7.05 18.61
C GLY A 46 0.50 7.38 18.80
N GLU A 47 -0.29 7.29 17.75
CA GLU A 47 -1.75 7.50 17.82
C GLU A 47 -2.50 6.34 18.51
N LEU A 48 -1.91 5.16 18.50
CA LEU A 48 -2.45 3.95 19.12
C LEU A 48 -1.40 3.29 20.01
N ALA A 49 -1.75 3.05 21.26
CA ALA A 49 -0.88 2.32 22.17
C ALA A 49 -0.87 0.81 21.85
N PRO A 50 0.30 0.14 21.88
CA PRO A 50 0.38 -1.31 21.81
C PRO A 50 -0.18 -1.95 23.09
N ASP A 51 -0.62 -3.21 23.00
CA ASP A 51 -1.10 -3.99 24.15
C ASP A 51 0.08 -4.51 24.99
N ALA A 52 1.23 -4.80 24.31
CA ALA A 52 2.49 -5.14 24.95
C ALA A 52 3.66 -4.54 24.14
N GLY A 53 4.84 -4.50 24.76
CA GLY A 53 6.01 -3.85 24.18
C GLY A 53 6.00 -2.34 24.37
N SER A 54 6.78 -1.61 23.56
CA SER A 54 6.86 -0.14 23.67
C SER A 54 7.18 0.51 22.34
N VAL A 55 6.57 1.68 22.13
CA VAL A 55 6.92 2.61 21.04
C VAL A 55 7.52 3.86 21.67
N ARG A 56 8.67 4.28 21.16
CA ARG A 56 9.33 5.51 21.57
C ARG A 56 9.49 6.41 20.37
N LEU A 57 8.82 7.54 20.38
CA LEU A 57 8.96 8.59 19.38
C LEU A 57 10.21 9.44 19.65
N GLY A 58 10.79 9.95 18.58
CA GLY A 58 11.89 10.90 18.64
C GLY A 58 11.46 12.25 19.25
N VAL A 59 12.44 13.02 19.71
CA VAL A 59 12.21 14.40 20.17
C VAL A 59 12.00 15.33 18.98
N ASN A 60 11.17 16.35 19.17
CA ASN A 60 10.82 17.35 18.16
C ASN A 60 10.26 16.73 16.87
N LEU A 61 9.41 15.70 17.01
CA LEU A 61 8.74 15.07 15.90
C LEU A 61 7.53 15.92 15.47
N GLU A 62 7.58 16.42 14.24
CA GLU A 62 6.48 17.13 13.58
C GLU A 62 5.96 16.23 12.47
N ILE A 63 4.73 15.72 12.65
CA ILE A 63 4.11 14.74 11.76
C ILE A 63 3.15 15.47 10.85
N ALA A 64 3.32 15.34 9.53
CA ALA A 64 2.31 15.69 8.55
C ALA A 64 1.73 14.40 7.96
N THR A 65 0.41 14.26 8.00
CA THR A 65 -0.31 13.08 7.50
C THR A 65 -1.18 13.50 6.32
N LEU A 66 -1.06 12.77 5.21
CA LEU A 66 -2.01 12.81 4.11
C LEU A 66 -2.93 11.59 4.24
N ASP A 67 -4.17 11.83 4.65
CA ASP A 67 -5.26 10.85 4.62
C ASP A 67 -6.37 11.43 3.74
N GLN A 68 -6.43 11.00 2.48
CA GLN A 68 -7.41 11.52 1.50
C GLN A 68 -8.87 11.36 1.95
N LYS A 69 -9.14 10.39 2.84
CA LYS A 69 -10.50 10.11 3.33
C LYS A 69 -10.94 11.01 4.48
N ARG A 70 -10.02 11.72 5.14
CA ARG A 70 -10.29 12.47 6.37
C ARG A 70 -10.23 13.97 6.25
N GLU A 71 -9.61 14.53 5.21
CA GLU A 71 -9.58 15.98 5.05
C GLU A 71 -10.92 16.48 4.49
N ALA A 72 -11.77 16.96 5.41
CA ALA A 72 -12.96 17.72 5.05
C ALA A 72 -12.53 19.09 4.55
N VAL A 73 -12.55 19.28 3.23
CA VAL A 73 -12.33 20.59 2.59
C VAL A 73 -13.69 21.23 2.36
N ASP A 74 -13.85 22.49 2.75
CA ASP A 74 -15.07 23.24 2.40
C ASP A 74 -15.16 23.38 0.86
N PRO A 75 -16.17 22.82 0.22
CA PRO A 75 -16.30 22.88 -1.23
C PRO A 75 -16.39 24.29 -1.81
N ALA A 76 -16.80 25.27 -1.02
CA ALA A 76 -16.95 26.67 -1.44
C ALA A 76 -15.65 27.49 -1.27
N GLU A 77 -14.69 26.97 -0.52
CA GLU A 77 -13.40 27.62 -0.27
C GLU A 77 -12.55 27.68 -1.55
N THR A 78 -11.81 28.77 -1.75
CA THR A 78 -10.89 28.88 -2.89
C THR A 78 -9.56 28.21 -2.60
N LEU A 79 -8.81 27.81 -3.65
CA LEU A 79 -7.50 27.16 -3.50
C LEU A 79 -6.55 28.00 -2.65
N ALA A 80 -6.43 29.30 -2.95
CA ALA A 80 -5.55 30.17 -2.19
C ALA A 80 -5.95 30.31 -0.74
N HIS A 81 -7.27 30.43 -0.46
CA HIS A 81 -7.78 30.53 0.90
C HIS A 81 -7.50 29.24 1.70
N TYR A 82 -7.75 28.08 1.11
CA TYR A 82 -7.47 26.79 1.70
C TYR A 82 -5.99 26.59 2.06
N LEU A 83 -5.07 26.98 1.14
CA LEU A 83 -3.63 26.83 1.40
C LEU A 83 -3.11 27.79 2.48
N THR A 84 -3.68 29.01 2.56
CA THR A 84 -3.24 30.03 3.51
C THR A 84 -4.01 30.08 4.82
N ASP A 85 -4.97 29.16 5.06
CA ASP A 85 -5.92 29.24 6.19
C ASP A 85 -6.65 30.60 6.25
N GLY A 86 -6.91 31.22 5.11
CA GLY A 86 -7.51 32.53 5.04
C GLY A 86 -6.63 33.67 5.56
N ARG A 87 -5.34 33.45 5.81
CA ARG A 87 -4.39 34.39 6.43
C ARG A 87 -3.68 35.28 5.40
N GLY A 88 -4.31 35.61 4.30
CA GLY A 88 -3.77 36.48 3.27
C GLY A 88 -3.18 35.74 2.07
N GLU A 89 -2.15 36.30 1.44
CA GLU A 89 -1.59 35.80 0.18
C GLU A 89 -0.26 35.04 0.36
N ASN A 90 0.26 34.96 1.58
CA ASN A 90 1.52 34.29 1.90
C ASN A 90 1.30 33.11 2.82
N LEU A 91 2.08 32.06 2.61
CA LEU A 91 2.17 30.91 3.48
C LEU A 91 3.62 30.69 3.92
N LEU A 92 3.79 30.06 5.07
CA LEU A 92 5.09 29.71 5.60
C LEU A 92 5.44 28.29 5.16
N VAL A 93 6.46 28.13 4.31
CA VAL A 93 6.93 26.84 3.83
C VAL A 93 8.37 26.66 4.29
N ASN A 94 8.66 25.65 5.08
CA ASN A 94 10.00 25.37 5.61
C ASN A 94 10.67 26.58 6.31
N GLY A 95 9.87 27.44 6.95
CA GLY A 95 10.35 28.64 7.66
C GLY A 95 10.49 29.88 6.76
N GLU A 96 10.23 29.80 5.48
CA GLU A 96 10.27 30.91 4.53
C GLU A 96 8.86 31.35 4.11
N GLN A 97 8.65 32.67 4.04
CA GLN A 97 7.40 33.21 3.48
C GLN A 97 7.41 33.10 1.96
N ARG A 98 6.39 32.42 1.43
CA ARG A 98 6.16 32.28 -0.02
C ARG A 98 4.79 32.77 -0.38
N HIS A 99 4.69 33.47 -1.49
CA HIS A 99 3.39 33.87 -2.06
C HIS A 99 2.63 32.64 -2.54
N VAL A 100 1.33 32.53 -2.19
CA VAL A 100 0.51 31.35 -2.45
C VAL A 100 0.48 30.94 -3.93
N VAL A 101 0.38 31.91 -4.85
CA VAL A 101 0.38 31.63 -6.29
C VAL A 101 1.73 31.07 -6.76
N SER A 102 2.87 31.51 -6.16
CA SER A 102 4.17 30.93 -6.48
C SER A 102 4.28 29.49 -5.97
N TYR A 103 3.77 29.22 -4.77
CA TYR A 103 3.74 27.88 -4.20
C TYR A 103 2.81 26.91 -4.97
N MET A 104 1.64 27.39 -5.41
CA MET A 104 0.70 26.62 -6.22
C MET A 104 1.31 26.10 -7.53
N LYS A 105 2.24 26.85 -8.13
CA LYS A 105 2.93 26.42 -9.36
C LYS A 105 3.78 25.16 -9.16
N ASP A 106 4.34 24.96 -7.98
CA ASP A 106 5.12 23.75 -7.66
C ASP A 106 4.22 22.49 -7.67
N PHE A 107 2.89 22.68 -7.58
CA PHE A 107 1.87 21.63 -7.62
C PHE A 107 1.06 21.66 -8.92
N LEU A 108 1.63 22.23 -9.99
CA LEU A 108 1.06 22.26 -11.34
C LEU A 108 -0.26 23.04 -11.45
N PHE A 109 -0.53 23.97 -10.52
CA PHE A 109 -1.67 24.87 -10.64
C PHE A 109 -1.30 26.13 -11.42
N LYS A 110 -2.27 26.60 -12.21
CA LYS A 110 -2.16 27.90 -12.90
C LYS A 110 -2.49 29.05 -11.94
N PRO A 111 -1.90 30.23 -12.12
CA PRO A 111 -2.21 31.39 -11.28
C PRO A 111 -3.69 31.74 -11.18
N GLU A 112 -4.43 31.55 -12.27
CA GLU A 112 -5.86 31.86 -12.37
C GLU A 112 -6.70 30.96 -11.45
N GLN A 113 -6.22 29.74 -11.17
CA GLN A 113 -6.90 28.77 -10.30
C GLN A 113 -6.87 29.17 -8.81
N ALA A 114 -6.07 30.16 -8.42
CA ALA A 114 -6.00 30.60 -7.02
C ALA A 114 -7.39 30.99 -6.45
N ARG A 115 -8.29 31.49 -7.31
CA ARG A 115 -9.66 31.89 -6.94
C ARG A 115 -10.72 30.83 -7.27
N THR A 116 -10.34 29.69 -7.82
CA THR A 116 -11.26 28.60 -8.13
C THR A 116 -11.74 27.93 -6.85
N PRO A 117 -13.05 27.73 -6.67
CA PRO A 117 -13.57 26.95 -5.54
C PRO A 117 -13.14 25.47 -5.63
N VAL A 118 -12.87 24.86 -4.47
CA VAL A 118 -12.39 23.46 -4.41
C VAL A 118 -13.37 22.47 -5.04
N ARG A 119 -14.68 22.75 -5.01
CA ARG A 119 -15.70 21.91 -5.68
C ARG A 119 -15.54 21.80 -7.20
N GLU A 120 -14.86 22.75 -7.83
CA GLU A 120 -14.67 22.79 -9.29
C GLU A 120 -13.42 22.02 -9.75
N LEU A 121 -12.62 21.52 -8.78
CA LEU A 121 -11.41 20.76 -9.06
C LEU A 121 -11.73 19.33 -9.50
N SER A 122 -10.99 18.84 -10.46
CA SER A 122 -10.90 17.41 -10.79
C SER A 122 -10.33 16.61 -9.59
N GLY A 123 -10.50 15.28 -9.62
CA GLY A 123 -9.92 14.40 -8.60
C GLY A 123 -8.40 14.56 -8.44
N GLY A 124 -7.64 14.59 -9.54
CA GLY A 124 -6.20 14.82 -9.53
C GLY A 124 -5.81 16.19 -8.99
N GLU A 125 -6.50 17.27 -9.41
CA GLU A 125 -6.27 18.61 -8.87
C GLU A 125 -6.55 18.70 -7.37
N ARG A 126 -7.61 18.03 -6.90
CA ARG A 126 -7.92 17.95 -5.47
C ARG A 126 -6.81 17.22 -4.70
N ALA A 127 -6.31 16.13 -5.23
CA ALA A 127 -5.19 15.41 -4.62
C ALA A 127 -3.92 16.27 -4.55
N ARG A 128 -3.57 17.00 -5.63
CA ARG A 128 -2.46 17.97 -5.63
C ARG A 128 -2.64 19.07 -4.60
N LEU A 129 -3.87 19.56 -4.43
CA LEU A 129 -4.18 20.59 -3.42
C LEU A 129 -3.97 20.05 -2.00
N LEU A 130 -4.41 18.84 -1.71
CA LEU A 130 -4.19 18.18 -0.42
C LEU A 130 -2.69 17.96 -0.15
N LEU A 131 -1.94 17.49 -1.15
CA LEU A 131 -0.49 17.38 -1.08
C LEU A 131 0.19 18.72 -0.79
N ALA A 132 -0.19 19.77 -1.51
CA ALA A 132 0.32 21.12 -1.30
C ALA A 132 0.06 21.58 0.14
N ARG A 133 -1.14 21.31 0.66
CA ARG A 133 -1.53 21.68 2.02
C ARG A 133 -0.69 20.96 3.08
N VAL A 134 -0.49 19.65 2.93
CA VAL A 134 0.29 18.83 3.86
C VAL A 134 1.76 19.25 3.87
N LEU A 135 2.34 19.48 2.69
CA LEU A 135 3.75 19.86 2.54
C LEU A 135 4.03 21.34 2.86
N ALA A 136 3.01 22.20 2.94
CA ALA A 136 3.17 23.57 3.43
C ALA A 136 3.44 23.60 4.94
N ARG A 137 2.99 22.60 5.68
CA ARG A 137 3.18 22.55 7.14
C ARG A 137 4.61 22.13 7.49
N PRO A 138 5.21 22.71 8.53
CA PRO A 138 6.48 22.21 9.04
C PRO A 138 6.34 20.75 9.43
N ALA A 139 7.16 19.89 8.84
CA ALA A 139 7.15 18.47 9.15
C ALA A 139 8.53 17.86 8.97
N ASN A 140 8.88 16.90 9.83
CA ASN A 140 10.07 16.08 9.70
C ASN A 140 9.75 14.58 9.62
N LEU A 141 8.45 14.25 9.74
CA LEU A 141 7.89 12.93 9.41
C LEU A 141 6.65 13.13 8.53
N LEU A 142 6.71 12.60 7.32
CA LEU A 142 5.60 12.57 6.38
C LEU A 142 4.95 11.18 6.40
N VAL A 143 3.67 11.13 6.62
CA VAL A 143 2.85 9.90 6.61
C VAL A 143 1.87 9.97 5.45
N LEU A 144 1.99 9.05 4.51
CA LEU A 144 1.14 8.97 3.32
C LEU A 144 0.38 7.64 3.37
N ASP A 145 -0.94 7.70 3.52
CA ASP A 145 -1.81 6.51 3.52
C ASP A 145 -2.56 6.43 2.20
N GLU A 146 -2.17 5.47 1.34
CA GLU A 146 -2.68 5.22 -0.01
C GLU A 146 -2.70 6.49 -0.90
N PRO A 147 -1.58 7.23 -1.00
CA PRO A 147 -1.58 8.53 -1.69
C PRO A 147 -1.67 8.40 -3.21
N THR A 148 -1.50 7.21 -3.78
CA THR A 148 -1.53 6.94 -5.22
C THR A 148 -2.93 6.66 -5.74
N ASN A 149 -3.93 6.48 -4.86
CA ASN A 149 -5.30 6.22 -5.27
C ASN A 149 -5.88 7.43 -6.03
N ASP A 150 -6.54 7.14 -7.14
CA ASP A 150 -7.23 8.13 -7.99
C ASP A 150 -6.33 9.26 -8.56
N LEU A 151 -4.99 9.06 -8.58
CA LEU A 151 -4.06 10.01 -9.18
C LEU A 151 -3.92 9.77 -10.70
N ASP A 152 -3.87 10.87 -11.45
CA ASP A 152 -3.39 10.85 -12.82
C ASP A 152 -1.85 10.71 -12.85
N MET A 153 -1.31 10.38 -14.02
CA MET A 153 0.13 10.12 -14.19
C MET A 153 1.00 11.33 -13.80
N GLU A 154 0.54 12.54 -14.17
CA GLU A 154 1.25 13.80 -13.87
C GLU A 154 1.32 14.05 -12.36
N THR A 155 0.23 13.79 -11.63
CA THR A 155 0.18 13.89 -10.17
C THR A 155 1.03 12.83 -9.49
N LEU A 156 1.09 11.61 -10.04
CA LEU A 156 1.91 10.54 -9.51
C LEU A 156 3.42 10.86 -9.64
N GLU A 157 3.85 11.38 -10.80
CA GLU A 157 5.22 11.83 -11.02
C GLU A 157 5.59 12.96 -10.05
N LEU A 158 4.71 13.97 -9.90
CA LEU A 158 4.89 15.03 -8.92
C LEU A 158 5.03 14.47 -7.49
N LEU A 159 4.19 13.53 -7.09
CA LEU A 159 4.27 12.89 -5.77
C LEU A 159 5.61 12.17 -5.58
N GLN A 160 6.11 11.47 -6.60
CA GLN A 160 7.43 10.82 -6.54
C GLN A 160 8.56 11.83 -6.31
N GLU A 161 8.55 12.95 -7.05
CA GLU A 161 9.54 14.02 -6.90
C GLU A 161 9.49 14.65 -5.51
N LEU A 162 8.28 14.94 -5.00
CA LEU A 162 8.07 15.51 -3.67
C LEU A 162 8.54 14.58 -2.55
N VAL A 163 8.24 13.28 -2.65
CA VAL A 163 8.72 12.26 -1.68
C VAL A 163 10.23 12.11 -1.77
N ALA A 164 10.81 12.09 -2.97
CA ALA A 164 12.26 12.01 -3.16
C ALA A 164 12.99 13.24 -2.61
N GLY A 165 12.44 14.44 -2.80
CA GLY A 165 13.00 15.71 -2.33
C GLY A 165 12.75 16.02 -0.86
N PHE A 166 11.87 15.28 -0.18
CA PHE A 166 11.56 15.52 1.23
C PHE A 166 12.75 15.21 2.13
N SER A 167 13.22 16.19 2.89
CA SER A 167 14.42 16.06 3.74
C SER A 167 14.20 15.26 5.03
N GLY A 168 12.95 15.02 5.40
CA GLY A 168 12.55 14.26 6.58
C GLY A 168 12.40 12.75 6.32
N THR A 169 11.79 12.08 7.28
CA THR A 169 11.42 10.66 7.22
C THR A 169 10.07 10.50 6.52
N VAL A 170 9.89 9.47 5.73
CA VAL A 170 8.61 9.14 5.08
C VAL A 170 8.15 7.75 5.50
N ILE A 171 6.87 7.64 5.89
CA ILE A 171 6.18 6.36 6.02
C ILE A 171 5.05 6.34 4.98
N LEU A 172 5.11 5.37 4.08
CA LEU A 172 4.23 5.27 2.92
C LEU A 172 3.44 3.97 2.99
N VAL A 173 2.13 4.03 3.05
CA VAL A 173 1.24 2.88 2.82
C VAL A 173 0.79 2.94 1.38
N SER A 174 1.09 1.95 0.57
CA SER A 174 0.66 1.88 -0.83
C SER A 174 0.55 0.45 -1.32
N HIS A 175 -0.30 0.26 -2.32
CA HIS A 175 -0.41 -0.95 -3.12
C HIS A 175 0.31 -0.82 -4.47
N ASP A 176 0.77 0.37 -4.82
CA ASP A 176 1.50 0.63 -6.05
C ASP A 176 2.96 0.18 -5.91
N ARG A 177 3.31 -0.88 -6.62
CA ARG A 177 4.62 -1.53 -6.54
C ARG A 177 5.72 -0.68 -7.14
N ASP A 178 5.47 -0.08 -8.30
CA ASP A 178 6.43 0.78 -9.01
C ASP A 178 6.73 2.05 -8.21
N PHE A 179 5.70 2.62 -7.58
CA PHE A 179 5.85 3.76 -6.70
C PHE A 179 6.70 3.41 -5.48
N LEU A 180 6.46 2.26 -4.84
CA LEU A 180 7.26 1.76 -3.72
C LEU A 180 8.72 1.53 -4.13
N ASP A 181 8.97 0.83 -5.24
CA ASP A 181 10.33 0.54 -5.71
C ASP A 181 11.17 1.80 -5.99
N ARG A 182 10.52 2.88 -6.40
CA ARG A 182 11.18 4.16 -6.69
C ARG A 182 11.36 5.07 -5.48
N THR A 183 10.56 4.87 -4.42
CA THR A 183 10.48 5.86 -3.33
C THR A 183 10.97 5.37 -1.98
N VAL A 184 10.91 4.06 -1.68
CA VAL A 184 11.24 3.56 -0.34
C VAL A 184 12.61 2.90 -0.26
N THR A 185 13.19 2.90 0.94
CA THR A 185 14.48 2.26 1.26
C THR A 185 14.32 0.97 2.05
N SER A 186 13.16 0.77 2.66
CA SER A 186 12.77 -0.50 3.28
C SER A 186 11.26 -0.71 3.18
N VAL A 187 10.83 -1.96 3.25
CA VAL A 187 9.41 -2.35 3.20
C VAL A 187 9.08 -3.20 4.41
N ILE A 188 8.02 -2.85 5.12
CA ILE A 188 7.44 -3.64 6.21
C ILE A 188 6.22 -4.38 5.68
N ALA A 189 6.22 -5.70 5.79
CA ALA A 189 5.18 -6.56 5.24
C ALA A 189 4.70 -7.63 6.23
N PRO A 190 3.40 -8.04 6.16
CA PRO A 190 2.87 -9.10 7.00
C PRO A 190 3.30 -10.48 6.48
N GLU A 191 3.66 -11.37 7.42
CA GLU A 191 4.00 -12.77 7.17
C GLU A 191 2.93 -13.75 7.69
N GLY A 192 1.74 -13.22 8.00
CA GLY A 192 0.64 -13.99 8.59
C GLY A 192 0.70 -14.09 10.11
N ASN A 193 -0.44 -14.44 10.73
CA ASN A 193 -0.59 -14.61 12.19
C ASN A 193 -0.09 -13.41 13.03
N GLY A 194 -0.26 -12.19 12.51
CA GLY A 194 0.18 -10.96 13.17
C GLY A 194 1.68 -10.69 13.08
N ARG A 195 2.47 -11.53 12.43
CA ARG A 195 3.91 -11.33 12.27
C ARG A 195 4.18 -10.34 11.14
N TRP A 196 5.01 -9.33 11.43
CA TRP A 196 5.49 -8.35 10.48
C TRP A 196 7.00 -8.43 10.35
N ILE A 197 7.52 -8.25 9.16
CA ILE A 197 8.95 -8.27 8.88
C ILE A 197 9.32 -7.03 8.06
N GLU A 198 10.45 -6.44 8.39
CA GLU A 198 11.07 -5.36 7.63
C GLU A 198 12.12 -5.96 6.67
N TYR A 199 12.02 -5.58 5.42
CA TYR A 199 12.91 -5.96 4.33
C TYR A 199 13.64 -4.73 3.81
N ALA A 200 14.93 -4.86 3.53
CA ALA A 200 15.72 -3.80 2.91
C ALA A 200 15.39 -3.68 1.42
N GLY A 201 15.32 -2.44 0.91
CA GLY A 201 15.00 -2.15 -0.48
C GLY A 201 13.52 -1.91 -0.74
N GLY A 202 13.14 -1.95 -2.01
CA GLY A 202 11.77 -1.74 -2.47
C GLY A 202 10.89 -2.99 -2.39
N TYR A 203 9.75 -2.91 -3.07
CA TYR A 203 8.80 -4.02 -3.13
C TYR A 203 9.37 -5.26 -3.84
N SER A 204 10.08 -5.04 -4.94
CA SER A 204 10.73 -6.11 -5.71
C SER A 204 11.84 -6.80 -4.90
N ASP A 205 12.63 -6.03 -4.15
CA ASP A 205 13.66 -6.57 -3.25
C ASP A 205 13.05 -7.42 -2.13
N MET A 206 11.93 -6.97 -1.56
CA MET A 206 11.17 -7.74 -0.58
C MET A 206 10.73 -9.09 -1.13
N LEU A 207 10.19 -9.14 -2.37
CA LEU A 207 9.77 -10.40 -3.01
C LEU A 207 10.95 -11.35 -3.21
N ALA A 208 12.10 -10.85 -3.66
CA ALA A 208 13.31 -11.64 -3.83
C ALA A 208 13.79 -12.24 -2.50
N GLN A 209 13.81 -11.45 -1.42
CA GLN A 209 14.18 -11.90 -0.07
C GLN A 209 13.20 -12.94 0.49
N ARG A 210 11.88 -12.76 0.27
CA ARG A 210 10.86 -13.76 0.64
C ARG A 210 11.03 -15.07 -0.10
N GLY A 211 11.33 -15.03 -1.39
CA GLY A 211 11.62 -16.21 -2.21
C GLY A 211 12.84 -16.99 -1.71
N GLY A 212 13.92 -16.27 -1.39
CA GLY A 212 15.15 -16.83 -0.84
C GLY A 212 14.96 -17.48 0.54
N SER A 213 14.25 -16.81 1.44
CA SER A 213 13.97 -17.33 2.80
C SER A 213 13.14 -18.62 2.77
N LYS A 214 12.13 -18.73 1.92
CA LYS A 214 11.35 -19.96 1.75
C LYS A 214 12.20 -21.15 1.26
N LEU A 215 13.22 -20.88 0.44
CA LEU A 215 14.15 -21.91 -0.04
C LEU A 215 15.12 -22.35 1.06
N GLU A 216 15.58 -21.43 1.92
CA GLU A 216 16.46 -21.74 3.06
C GLU A 216 15.72 -22.49 4.16
N ASP A 217 14.49 -22.08 4.52
CA ASP A 217 13.63 -22.79 5.46
C ASP A 217 13.29 -24.21 4.99
N ARG A 218 13.10 -24.39 3.69
CA ARG A 218 12.84 -25.71 3.09
C ARG A 218 14.10 -26.59 3.12
N LYS A 219 15.29 -26.01 2.88
CA LYS A 219 16.57 -26.71 3.03
C LYS A 219 16.89 -27.03 4.50
N ALA A 220 16.56 -26.13 5.43
CA ALA A 220 16.75 -26.35 6.86
C ALA A 220 15.81 -27.46 7.38
N ARG A 221 14.55 -27.48 6.97
CA ARG A 221 13.59 -28.55 7.30
C ARG A 221 13.99 -29.90 6.71
N SER A 222 14.39 -29.93 5.44
CA SER A 222 14.87 -31.17 4.82
C SER A 222 16.16 -31.70 5.46
N LYS A 223 17.00 -30.80 5.99
CA LYS A 223 18.24 -31.19 6.72
C LYS A 223 17.93 -31.65 8.15
N ALA A 224 16.88 -31.11 8.80
CA ALA A 224 16.42 -31.57 10.10
C ALA A 224 15.72 -32.94 10.01
N GLU A 225 14.86 -33.14 8.99
CA GLU A 225 14.21 -34.43 8.71
C GLU A 225 15.22 -35.51 8.27
N ALA A 226 16.31 -35.13 7.59
CA ALA A 226 17.42 -36.06 7.24
C ALA A 226 18.30 -36.42 8.43
N ALA A 227 18.27 -35.62 9.53
CA ALA A 227 19.05 -35.94 10.77
C ALA A 227 18.33 -36.92 11.69
N GLU A 228 17.03 -37.12 11.55
CA GLU A 228 16.26 -38.09 12.36
C GLU A 228 16.10 -39.49 11.73
N ALA A 229 16.56 -39.66 10.48
CA ALA A 229 16.51 -40.96 9.81
C ALA A 229 17.91 -41.46 9.48
N SER A 230 18.46 -42.30 10.31
CA SER A 230 19.63 -43.17 10.03
C SER A 230 19.29 -44.62 10.30
N PRO A 231 20.00 -45.64 9.72
CA PRO A 231 20.47 -45.76 8.35
C PRO A 231 20.04 -47.08 7.68
N LYS A 232 19.93 -47.13 6.35
CA LYS A 232 20.32 -48.32 5.56
C LYS A 232 20.43 -48.09 4.07
N ALA A 233 21.66 -48.31 3.63
CA ALA A 233 22.10 -48.90 2.35
C ALA A 233 21.69 -48.28 0.99
N GLU A 234 22.73 -47.70 0.36
CA GLU A 234 23.21 -47.93 -1.04
C GLU A 234 22.20 -48.16 -2.18
N GLN A 235 22.14 -47.23 -3.11
CA GLN A 235 22.59 -47.43 -4.51
C GLN A 235 22.29 -46.25 -5.40
N ALA A 236 23.34 -45.81 -6.10
CA ALA A 236 23.41 -45.17 -7.41
C ALA A 236 22.32 -44.17 -7.89
N ALA A 237 22.81 -42.97 -8.22
CA ALA A 237 22.12 -41.95 -9.02
C ALA A 237 21.68 -42.45 -10.40
N PRO A 238 20.62 -41.86 -10.94
CA PRO A 238 20.83 -41.08 -12.14
C PRO A 238 20.19 -39.67 -12.10
N LYS A 239 20.82 -38.75 -12.84
CA LYS A 239 20.37 -37.40 -13.12
C LYS A 239 18.92 -37.41 -13.59
N GLY A 240 18.03 -36.78 -12.84
CA GLY A 240 16.64 -36.59 -13.20
C GLY A 240 16.48 -35.43 -14.19
N PRO A 241 15.47 -35.51 -15.08
CA PRO A 241 15.24 -34.53 -16.14
C PRO A 241 14.73 -33.21 -15.59
N ALA A 242 14.96 -32.12 -16.37
CA ALA A 242 14.46 -30.78 -16.14
C ALA A 242 12.99 -30.82 -15.70
N LYS A 243 12.68 -30.16 -14.60
CA LYS A 243 11.31 -30.06 -14.08
C LYS A 243 10.45 -29.37 -15.13
N LYS A 244 9.49 -30.10 -15.68
CA LYS A 244 8.45 -29.57 -16.56
C LYS A 244 7.20 -29.31 -15.72
N LEU A 245 6.49 -28.21 -16.00
CA LEU A 245 5.16 -27.94 -15.43
C LEU A 245 4.29 -29.20 -15.53
N SER A 246 3.61 -29.55 -14.43
CA SER A 246 2.67 -30.67 -14.43
C SER A 246 1.51 -30.36 -15.37
N PHE A 247 0.87 -31.39 -15.90
CA PHE A 247 -0.30 -31.22 -16.78
C PHE A 247 -1.40 -30.38 -16.13
N LYS A 248 -1.59 -30.52 -14.82
CA LYS A 248 -2.56 -29.75 -14.03
C LYS A 248 -2.20 -28.25 -13.97
N GLN A 249 -0.93 -27.91 -13.85
CA GLN A 249 -0.44 -26.53 -13.83
C GLN A 249 -0.55 -25.87 -15.21
N LYS A 250 -0.24 -26.58 -16.29
CA LYS A 250 -0.44 -26.09 -17.66
C LYS A 250 -1.91 -25.84 -17.97
N PHE A 251 -2.79 -26.75 -17.58
CA PHE A 251 -4.23 -26.56 -17.75
C PHE A 251 -4.78 -25.40 -16.93
N ALA A 252 -4.28 -25.20 -15.71
CA ALA A 252 -4.64 -24.04 -14.89
C ALA A 252 -4.19 -22.74 -15.55
N LEU A 253 -2.95 -22.64 -16.04
CA LEU A 253 -2.41 -21.49 -16.76
C LEU A 253 -3.26 -21.08 -17.98
N ASP A 254 -3.77 -22.05 -18.75
CA ASP A 254 -4.62 -21.80 -19.91
C ASP A 254 -6.08 -21.45 -19.54
N SER A 255 -6.55 -21.90 -18.38
CA SER A 255 -7.95 -21.73 -17.96
C SER A 255 -8.18 -20.53 -17.05
N LEU A 256 -7.18 -20.12 -16.26
CA LEU A 256 -7.28 -19.00 -15.33
C LEU A 256 -7.57 -17.65 -16.01
N PRO A 257 -6.93 -17.26 -17.13
CA PRO A 257 -7.24 -16.00 -17.81
C PRO A 257 -8.73 -15.88 -18.20
N LYS A 258 -9.33 -16.98 -18.67
CA LYS A 258 -10.77 -17.00 -19.04
C LYS A 258 -11.67 -16.85 -17.82
N LYS A 259 -11.27 -17.42 -16.67
CA LYS A 259 -12.02 -17.25 -15.42
C LYS A 259 -11.90 -15.83 -14.89
N ILE A 260 -10.71 -15.24 -14.95
CA ILE A 260 -10.46 -13.83 -14.58
C ILE A 260 -11.33 -12.90 -15.43
N GLU A 261 -11.35 -13.10 -16.75
CA GLU A 261 -12.18 -12.31 -17.66
C GLU A 261 -13.68 -12.45 -17.33
N ALA A 262 -14.16 -13.67 -17.04
CA ALA A 262 -15.56 -13.92 -16.69
C ALA A 262 -15.94 -13.23 -15.35
N VAL A 263 -15.08 -13.28 -14.34
CA VAL A 263 -15.31 -12.63 -13.06
C VAL A 263 -15.24 -11.10 -13.20
N THR A 264 -14.32 -10.58 -13.98
CA THR A 264 -14.22 -9.13 -14.29
C THR A 264 -15.49 -8.63 -15.00
N ALA A 265 -16.03 -9.40 -15.96
CA ALA A 265 -17.29 -9.06 -16.61
C ALA A 265 -18.48 -9.12 -15.64
N SER A 266 -18.47 -10.05 -14.66
CA SER A 266 -19.49 -10.12 -13.60
C SER A 266 -19.43 -8.89 -12.69
N ILE A 267 -18.22 -8.48 -12.26
CA ILE A 267 -18.01 -7.28 -11.46
C ILE A 267 -18.56 -6.05 -12.18
N ALA A 268 -18.20 -5.86 -13.45
CA ALA A 268 -18.68 -4.71 -14.24
C ALA A 268 -20.21 -4.65 -14.35
N ARG A 269 -20.90 -5.81 -14.45
CA ARG A 269 -22.35 -5.87 -14.44
C ARG A 269 -22.95 -5.48 -13.09
N LEU A 270 -22.37 -5.96 -11.99
CA LEU A 270 -22.81 -5.62 -10.65
C LEU A 270 -22.60 -4.15 -10.34
N GLU A 271 -21.47 -3.57 -10.75
CA GLU A 271 -21.16 -2.14 -10.62
C GLU A 271 -22.15 -1.29 -11.42
N ASN A 272 -22.46 -1.66 -12.66
CA ASN A 272 -23.47 -0.97 -13.46
C ASN A 272 -24.85 -1.02 -12.81
N ASN A 273 -25.23 -2.11 -12.17
CA ASN A 273 -26.51 -2.21 -11.45
C ASN A 273 -26.53 -1.30 -10.21
N ILE A 274 -25.42 -1.18 -9.50
CA ILE A 274 -25.31 -0.31 -8.31
C ILE A 274 -25.26 1.18 -8.73
N ALA A 275 -24.76 1.49 -9.89
CA ALA A 275 -24.67 2.84 -10.42
C ALA A 275 -26.04 3.50 -10.76
N ASP A 276 -27.13 2.72 -10.81
CA ASP A 276 -28.49 3.27 -10.97
C ASP A 276 -28.96 3.93 -9.66
N PRO A 277 -29.10 5.27 -9.62
CA PRO A 277 -29.49 6.00 -8.40
C PRO A 277 -30.85 5.57 -7.83
N ALA A 278 -31.75 5.08 -8.71
CA ALA A 278 -33.08 4.62 -8.31
C ALA A 278 -33.10 3.17 -7.80
N PHE A 279 -32.00 2.44 -7.87
CA PHE A 279 -31.97 1.02 -7.44
C PHE A 279 -32.14 0.87 -5.93
N TYR A 280 -31.45 1.70 -5.14
CA TYR A 280 -31.59 1.67 -3.69
C TYR A 280 -32.99 2.03 -3.22
N GLU A 281 -33.62 3.03 -3.86
CA GLU A 281 -34.99 3.45 -3.51
C GLU A 281 -36.05 2.41 -3.86
N ARG A 282 -35.85 1.66 -4.97
CA ARG A 282 -36.80 0.63 -5.43
C ARG A 282 -36.71 -0.66 -4.63
N ASP A 283 -35.50 -1.12 -4.28
CA ASP A 283 -35.30 -2.39 -3.57
C ASP A 283 -34.01 -2.38 -2.73
N PRO A 284 -34.05 -1.87 -1.51
CA PRO A 284 -32.89 -1.82 -0.60
C PRO A 284 -32.30 -3.21 -0.29
N VAL A 285 -33.14 -4.26 -0.29
CA VAL A 285 -32.68 -5.63 0.03
C VAL A 285 -31.86 -6.21 -1.11
N SER A 286 -32.31 -6.03 -2.36
CA SER A 286 -31.56 -6.45 -3.54
C SER A 286 -30.29 -5.61 -3.73
N PHE A 287 -30.31 -4.33 -3.39
CA PHE A 287 -29.12 -3.47 -3.39
C PHE A 287 -28.05 -4.01 -2.43
N GLN A 288 -28.40 -4.35 -1.19
CA GLN A 288 -27.44 -4.93 -0.22
C GLN A 288 -26.91 -6.30 -0.68
N LYS A 289 -27.75 -7.14 -1.29
CA LYS A 289 -27.32 -8.41 -1.87
C LYS A 289 -26.34 -8.22 -3.03
N THR A 290 -26.56 -7.19 -3.86
CA THR A 290 -25.69 -6.86 -4.98
C THR A 290 -24.32 -6.37 -4.51
N ILE A 291 -24.28 -5.56 -3.44
CA ILE A 291 -23.01 -5.14 -2.81
C ILE A 291 -22.25 -6.35 -2.25
N ALA A 292 -22.93 -7.23 -1.50
CA ALA A 292 -22.30 -8.43 -0.95
C ALA A 292 -21.80 -9.39 -2.07
N ALA A 293 -22.53 -9.48 -3.18
CA ALA A 293 -22.10 -10.24 -4.36
C ALA A 293 -20.87 -9.60 -5.02
N LEU A 294 -20.82 -8.26 -5.12
CA LEU A 294 -19.68 -7.53 -5.66
C LEU A 294 -18.40 -7.75 -4.83
N ASP A 295 -18.49 -7.66 -3.50
CA ASP A 295 -17.36 -7.92 -2.60
C ASP A 295 -16.84 -9.35 -2.72
N LYS A 296 -17.76 -10.33 -2.86
CA LYS A 296 -17.41 -11.74 -3.08
C LYS A 296 -16.70 -11.93 -4.41
N GLU A 297 -17.21 -11.35 -5.49
CA GLU A 297 -16.59 -11.46 -6.82
C GLU A 297 -15.21 -10.76 -6.85
N ARG A 298 -15.04 -9.63 -6.20
CA ARG A 298 -13.73 -8.95 -6.06
C ARG A 298 -12.73 -9.82 -5.29
N THR A 299 -13.16 -10.48 -4.23
CA THR A 299 -12.30 -11.41 -3.47
C THR A 299 -11.92 -12.62 -4.34
N THR A 300 -12.85 -13.13 -5.14
CA THR A 300 -12.61 -14.23 -6.08
C THR A 300 -11.64 -13.83 -7.18
N LEU A 301 -11.77 -12.61 -7.72
CA LEU A 301 -10.85 -12.07 -8.73
C LEU A 301 -9.41 -12.00 -8.19
N ALA A 302 -9.22 -11.42 -7.01
CA ALA A 302 -7.91 -11.31 -6.37
C ALA A 302 -7.25 -12.70 -6.16
N ALA A 303 -8.02 -13.71 -5.74
CA ALA A 303 -7.50 -15.07 -5.56
C ALA A 303 -7.11 -15.74 -6.90
N LEU A 304 -7.88 -15.52 -7.97
CA LEU A 304 -7.57 -16.06 -9.30
C LEU A 304 -6.37 -15.38 -9.94
N GLU A 305 -6.21 -14.08 -9.74
CA GLU A 305 -5.05 -13.32 -10.21
C GLU A 305 -3.77 -13.75 -9.47
N GLU A 306 -3.86 -13.99 -8.15
CA GLU A 306 -2.74 -14.51 -7.36
C GLU A 306 -2.33 -15.92 -7.82
N GLU A 307 -3.29 -16.83 -8.02
CA GLU A 307 -3.04 -18.20 -8.52
C GLU A 307 -2.42 -18.17 -9.93
N TRP A 308 -2.92 -17.29 -10.80
CA TRP A 308 -2.38 -17.14 -12.15
C TRP A 308 -0.94 -16.61 -12.14
N LEU A 309 -0.68 -15.60 -11.32
CA LEU A 309 0.65 -15.00 -11.18
C LEU A 309 1.67 -16.01 -10.63
N GLU A 310 1.29 -16.81 -9.63
CA GLU A 310 2.16 -17.87 -9.09
C GLU A 310 2.55 -18.91 -10.16
N LEU A 311 1.58 -19.30 -11.00
CA LEU A 311 1.83 -20.25 -12.07
C LEU A 311 2.65 -19.66 -13.22
N GLU A 312 2.49 -18.37 -13.53
CA GLU A 312 3.28 -17.66 -14.54
C GLU A 312 4.73 -17.52 -14.11
N ILE A 313 4.98 -17.14 -12.87
CA ILE A 313 6.33 -17.10 -12.27
C ILE A 313 6.99 -18.49 -12.32
N LEU A 314 6.22 -19.54 -12.00
CA LEU A 314 6.72 -20.91 -12.04
C LEU A 314 7.07 -21.36 -13.48
N ARG A 315 6.33 -20.86 -14.47
CA ARG A 315 6.63 -21.09 -15.89
C ARG A 315 7.91 -20.40 -16.30
N GLU A 316 8.07 -19.12 -15.98
CA GLU A 316 9.28 -18.35 -16.31
C GLU A 316 10.54 -18.93 -15.65
N GLU A 317 10.45 -19.37 -14.40
CA GLU A 317 11.56 -20.04 -13.71
C GLU A 317 11.96 -21.39 -14.34
N MET A 318 11.11 -21.99 -15.15
CA MET A 318 11.35 -23.28 -15.79
C MET A 318 11.72 -23.16 -17.28
N GLU A 319 11.48 -22.01 -17.90
CA GLU A 319 11.81 -21.71 -19.31
C GLU A 319 13.12 -20.92 -19.44
N GLY A 320 13.58 -20.24 -18.36
CA GLY A 320 14.88 -19.54 -18.28
C GLY A 320 15.97 -20.46 -17.70
#